data_0fb783567a8679ced0fa6e54c42c23e6
#
_entry.id   0fb783567a8679ced0fa6e54c42c23e6
#
_cell.length_a   1.000
_cell.length_b   1.000
_cell.length_c   1.000
_cell.angle_alpha   90.00
_cell.angle_beta   90.00
_cell.angle_gamma   90.00
#
_symmetry.space_group_name_H-M   'P 1'
#
loop_
_entity.id
_entity.type
_entity.pdbx_description
1 polymer ?
#
loop_
_entity_poly.entity_id
_entity_poly.type
_entity_poly.pdbx_seq_one_letter_code
_entity_poly.pdbx_strand_id
1 'polypeptide(L)'
;MKAFKGIGFQLVLSFAVAVCVAIILVSLGSIRITKTSINANTEVTSEQTLDNVQEGFTTYLKTLSQPVDLLTRKNEIKHLEDQGNLDDNVKAIKDSLVASVRVTNGAELAFFTTKTGLRVDGWAEINPETGKASNKGGLTRGVNDTSKSWYQAAIGSKARNTIYSQFSDPYVDSSSGKTIFTVSQEIKYTDGSNYGAVGLNIDFSEVEDYVRNIGLLNTGYVILVNKDGKILVDNDKNTNVQNNVTSLECWNTIKNLSEDKYDTTFSFDEKINGE
;
A
#
# COMPACT_ATOMS: atom_id res chain seq x y z
N MET A 1 -39.38 -53.08 45.08
CA MET A 1 -38.69 -52.89 43.80
C MET A 1 -37.71 -54.02 43.58
N LYS A 2 -38.05 -55.10 42.88
CA LYS A 2 -37.12 -56.15 42.46
C LYS A 2 -36.64 -55.78 41.09
N ALA A 3 -35.45 -55.18 41.11
CA ALA A 3 -34.83 -54.68 39.91
C ALA A 3 -34.31 -55.82 39.04
N PHE A 4 -34.66 -55.78 37.79
CA PHE A 4 -33.84 -56.03 36.59
C PHE A 4 -32.65 -56.97 36.79
N LYS A 5 -32.90 -58.27 37.00
CA LYS A 5 -31.83 -59.27 37.03
C LYS A 5 -32.02 -60.35 35.95
N GLY A 6 -32.61 -60.03 34.84
CA GLY A 6 -32.75 -60.96 33.73
C GLY A 6 -31.53 -60.82 32.78
N ILE A 7 -30.97 -61.96 32.31
CA ILE A 7 -29.89 -62.01 31.32
C ILE A 7 -30.20 -61.12 30.10
N GLY A 8 -31.47 -61.04 29.68
CA GLY A 8 -31.87 -60.17 28.57
C GLY A 8 -31.67 -58.69 28.86
N PHE A 9 -31.93 -58.18 30.08
CA PHE A 9 -31.69 -56.81 30.46
C PHE A 9 -30.19 -56.43 30.47
N GLN A 10 -29.34 -57.35 30.99
CA GLN A 10 -27.89 -57.14 30.97
C GLN A 10 -27.32 -57.09 29.56
N LEU A 11 -27.84 -57.93 28.65
CA LEU A 11 -27.44 -57.92 27.24
C LEU A 11 -27.87 -56.61 26.55
N VAL A 12 -29.10 -56.14 26.75
CA VAL A 12 -29.60 -54.86 26.20
C VAL A 12 -28.79 -53.68 26.76
N LEU A 13 -28.50 -53.69 28.07
CA LEU A 13 -27.74 -52.61 28.69
C LEU A 13 -26.30 -52.58 28.18
N SER A 14 -25.61 -53.73 28.05
CA SER A 14 -24.25 -53.81 27.56
C SER A 14 -24.18 -53.38 26.08
N PHE A 15 -25.16 -53.73 25.26
CA PHE A 15 -25.23 -53.31 23.88
C PHE A 15 -25.47 -51.78 23.78
N ALA A 16 -26.39 -51.25 24.59
CA ALA A 16 -26.66 -49.80 24.63
C ALA A 16 -25.39 -49.01 25.04
N VAL A 17 -24.67 -49.48 26.06
CA VAL A 17 -23.39 -48.86 26.46
C VAL A 17 -22.36 -48.91 25.35
N ALA A 18 -22.20 -50.07 24.68
CA ALA A 18 -21.28 -50.20 23.56
C ALA A 18 -21.60 -49.26 22.40
N VAL A 19 -22.87 -49.10 22.05
CA VAL A 19 -23.33 -48.15 21.02
C VAL A 19 -23.05 -46.70 21.46
N CYS A 20 -23.35 -46.34 22.70
CA CYS A 20 -23.05 -45.00 23.22
C CYS A 20 -21.55 -44.69 23.17
N VAL A 21 -20.69 -45.65 23.58
CA VAL A 21 -19.25 -45.47 23.50
C VAL A 21 -18.76 -45.30 22.04
N ALA A 22 -19.30 -46.11 21.12
CA ALA A 22 -18.95 -46.01 19.71
C ALA A 22 -19.37 -44.62 19.13
N ILE A 23 -20.57 -44.12 19.46
CA ILE A 23 -21.01 -42.80 19.02
C ILE A 23 -20.12 -41.71 19.59
N ILE A 24 -19.71 -41.77 20.86
CA ILE A 24 -18.80 -40.81 21.48
C ILE A 24 -17.44 -40.82 20.80
N LEU A 25 -16.87 -41.99 20.52
CA LEU A 25 -15.57 -42.10 19.84
C LEU A 25 -15.61 -41.56 18.42
N VAL A 26 -16.66 -41.87 17.67
CA VAL A 26 -16.86 -41.35 16.31
C VAL A 26 -17.04 -39.83 16.34
N SER A 27 -17.83 -39.31 17.29
CA SER A 27 -18.04 -37.87 17.43
C SER A 27 -16.75 -37.12 17.77
N LEU A 28 -15.97 -37.61 18.72
CA LEU A 28 -14.68 -37.03 19.09
C LEU A 28 -13.66 -37.09 17.93
N GLY A 29 -13.63 -38.20 17.20
CA GLY A 29 -12.82 -38.34 15.98
C GLY A 29 -13.24 -37.35 14.90
N SER A 30 -14.53 -37.22 14.65
CA SER A 30 -15.08 -36.29 13.66
C SER A 30 -14.77 -34.82 14.01
N ILE A 31 -14.93 -34.43 15.27
CA ILE A 31 -14.61 -33.07 15.73
C ILE A 31 -13.13 -32.75 15.50
N ARG A 32 -12.22 -33.68 15.82
CA ARG A 32 -10.76 -33.47 15.59
C ARG A 32 -10.44 -33.32 14.11
N ILE A 33 -10.94 -34.21 13.27
CA ILE A 33 -10.71 -34.16 11.81
C ILE A 33 -11.28 -32.87 11.23
N THR A 34 -12.49 -32.51 11.62
CA THR A 34 -13.16 -31.28 11.14
C THR A 34 -12.35 -30.03 11.56
N LYS A 35 -11.91 -29.96 12.82
CA LYS A 35 -11.10 -28.84 13.31
C LYS A 35 -9.77 -28.73 12.55
N THR A 36 -9.09 -29.84 12.32
CA THR A 36 -7.83 -29.85 11.57
C THR A 36 -8.04 -29.44 10.11
N SER A 37 -9.10 -29.95 9.47
CA SER A 37 -9.42 -29.60 8.08
C SER A 37 -9.86 -28.14 7.95
N ILE A 38 -10.64 -27.61 8.88
CA ILE A 38 -11.05 -26.21 8.89
C ILE A 38 -9.81 -25.31 9.05
N ASN A 39 -8.94 -25.61 10.01
CA ASN A 39 -7.75 -24.82 10.25
C ASN A 39 -6.82 -24.82 9.01
N ALA A 40 -6.56 -25.99 8.42
CA ALA A 40 -5.72 -26.09 7.22
C ALA A 40 -6.33 -25.34 6.02
N ASN A 41 -7.65 -25.46 5.81
CA ASN A 41 -8.32 -24.73 4.73
C ASN A 41 -8.32 -23.22 4.99
N THR A 42 -8.50 -22.79 6.24
CA THR A 42 -8.47 -21.37 6.61
C THR A 42 -7.07 -20.79 6.39
N GLU A 43 -6.01 -21.49 6.77
CA GLU A 43 -4.62 -21.10 6.55
C GLU A 43 -4.34 -20.90 5.05
N VAL A 44 -4.61 -21.90 4.22
CA VAL A 44 -4.41 -21.83 2.76
C VAL A 44 -5.24 -20.70 2.13
N THR A 45 -6.50 -20.55 2.55
CA THR A 45 -7.36 -19.48 2.01
C THR A 45 -6.87 -18.09 2.45
N SER A 46 -6.37 -17.97 3.68
CA SER A 46 -5.82 -16.71 4.18
C SER A 46 -4.53 -16.33 3.44
N GLU A 47 -3.61 -17.29 3.23
CA GLU A 47 -2.39 -17.06 2.43
C GLU A 47 -2.74 -16.59 1.02
N GLN A 48 -3.60 -17.31 0.31
CA GLN A 48 -4.04 -16.93 -1.04
C GLN A 48 -4.70 -15.55 -1.08
N THR A 49 -5.48 -15.21 -0.05
CA THR A 49 -6.12 -13.91 0.04
C THR A 49 -5.08 -12.80 0.26
N LEU A 50 -4.09 -13.03 1.13
CA LEU A 50 -3.01 -12.09 1.37
C LEU A 50 -2.14 -11.88 0.13
N ASP A 51 -1.81 -12.94 -0.59
CA ASP A 51 -1.07 -12.86 -1.86
C ASP A 51 -1.83 -12.01 -2.89
N ASN A 52 -3.14 -12.22 -3.03
CA ASN A 52 -3.98 -11.42 -3.91
C ASN A 52 -4.02 -9.93 -3.51
N VAL A 53 -4.09 -9.64 -2.21
CA VAL A 53 -4.05 -8.27 -1.67
C VAL A 53 -2.70 -7.63 -1.96
N GLN A 54 -1.60 -8.34 -1.73
CA GLN A 54 -0.24 -7.87 -2.00
C GLN A 54 -0.04 -7.58 -3.49
N GLU A 55 -0.44 -8.51 -4.38
CA GLU A 55 -0.35 -8.32 -5.83
C GLU A 55 -1.23 -7.14 -6.30
N GLY A 56 -2.45 -7.06 -5.78
CA GLY A 56 -3.37 -5.97 -6.07
C GLY A 56 -2.82 -4.61 -5.65
N PHE A 57 -2.29 -4.51 -4.42
CA PHE A 57 -1.70 -3.27 -3.92
C PHE A 57 -0.42 -2.90 -4.68
N THR A 58 0.44 -3.87 -4.97
CA THR A 58 1.64 -3.66 -5.80
C THR A 58 1.27 -3.14 -7.20
N THR A 59 0.23 -3.71 -7.81
CA THR A 59 -0.28 -3.26 -9.10
C THR A 59 -0.84 -1.84 -9.01
N TYR A 60 -1.59 -1.52 -7.95
CA TYR A 60 -2.07 -0.16 -7.69
C TYR A 60 -0.90 0.84 -7.60
N LEU A 61 0.13 0.54 -6.80
CA LEU A 61 1.32 1.40 -6.69
C LEU A 61 2.05 1.56 -8.03
N LYS A 62 2.10 0.51 -8.86
CA LYS A 62 2.65 0.60 -10.22
C LYS A 62 1.88 1.59 -11.09
N THR A 63 0.56 1.61 -11.02
CA THR A 63 -0.25 2.59 -11.78
C THR A 63 0.07 4.02 -11.40
N LEU A 64 0.33 4.29 -10.12
CA LEU A 64 0.71 5.62 -9.63
C LEU A 64 2.15 5.99 -10.01
N SER A 65 3.05 5.02 -10.13
CA SER A 65 4.48 5.26 -10.44
C SER A 65 4.76 5.39 -11.94
N GLN A 66 3.97 4.77 -12.80
CA GLN A 66 4.19 4.76 -14.26
C GLN A 66 4.29 6.17 -14.88
N PRO A 67 3.42 7.14 -14.55
CA PRO A 67 3.53 8.49 -15.11
C PRO A 67 4.85 9.17 -14.72
N VAL A 68 5.33 8.95 -13.49
CA VAL A 68 6.62 9.49 -13.00
C VAL A 68 7.78 8.85 -13.74
N ASP A 69 7.78 7.51 -13.92
CA ASP A 69 8.82 6.81 -14.69
C ASP A 69 8.87 7.29 -16.16
N LEU A 70 7.71 7.49 -16.78
CA LEU A 70 7.64 8.03 -18.13
C LEU A 70 8.21 9.45 -18.24
N LEU A 71 7.97 10.31 -17.25
CA LEU A 71 8.53 11.66 -17.19
C LEU A 71 10.05 11.63 -17.12
N THR A 72 10.67 10.71 -16.37
CA THR A 72 12.14 10.63 -16.27
C THR A 72 12.82 10.30 -17.59
N ARG A 73 12.09 9.76 -18.56
CA ARG A 73 12.60 9.37 -19.88
C ARG A 73 12.48 10.47 -20.93
N LYS A 74 11.80 11.59 -20.59
CA LYS A 74 11.58 12.70 -21.51
C LYS A 74 12.87 13.50 -21.75
N ASN A 75 13.21 13.72 -23.01
CA ASN A 75 14.42 14.45 -23.37
C ASN A 75 14.36 15.91 -22.90
N GLU A 76 13.21 16.57 -23.02
CA GLU A 76 13.02 17.95 -22.59
C GLU A 76 13.32 18.14 -21.09
N ILE A 77 13.04 17.14 -20.26
CA ILE A 77 13.34 17.17 -18.81
C ILE A 77 14.86 17.10 -18.58
N LYS A 78 15.56 16.24 -19.31
CA LYS A 78 17.01 16.06 -19.19
C LYS A 78 17.83 17.24 -19.70
N HIS A 79 17.22 18.13 -20.47
CA HIS A 79 17.85 19.26 -21.13
C HIS A 79 17.27 20.62 -20.70
N LEU A 80 16.57 20.69 -19.55
CA LEU A 80 15.99 21.94 -19.08
C LEU A 80 17.04 23.07 -18.94
N GLU A 81 18.25 22.74 -18.49
CA GLU A 81 19.30 23.70 -18.24
C GLU A 81 20.15 24.04 -19.51
N ASP A 82 19.89 23.33 -20.61
CA ASP A 82 20.58 23.59 -21.86
C ASP A 82 20.19 24.95 -22.44
N GLN A 83 21.15 25.81 -22.61
CA GLN A 83 20.94 27.18 -23.08
C GLN A 83 20.58 27.20 -24.58
N GLY A 84 19.51 27.91 -24.90
CA GLY A 84 19.11 28.17 -26.28
C GLY A 84 17.60 28.07 -26.53
N ASN A 85 16.87 27.21 -25.82
CA ASN A 85 15.43 26.99 -25.99
C ASN A 85 14.70 26.79 -24.66
N LEU A 86 15.08 27.56 -23.61
CA LEU A 86 14.53 27.37 -22.26
C LEU A 86 12.98 27.47 -22.25
N ASP A 87 12.41 28.45 -22.92
CA ASP A 87 10.95 28.67 -22.91
C ASP A 87 10.20 27.52 -23.59
N ASP A 88 10.73 27.00 -24.70
CA ASP A 88 10.13 25.85 -25.41
C ASP A 88 10.28 24.57 -24.58
N ASN A 89 11.42 24.37 -23.93
CA ASN A 89 11.65 23.23 -23.03
C ASN A 89 10.71 23.31 -21.82
N VAL A 90 10.57 24.48 -21.20
CA VAL A 90 9.65 24.68 -20.07
C VAL A 90 8.21 24.38 -20.49
N LYS A 91 7.79 24.84 -21.67
CA LYS A 91 6.45 24.56 -22.20
C LYS A 91 6.25 23.05 -22.40
N ALA A 92 7.18 22.38 -23.06
CA ALA A 92 7.10 20.94 -23.34
C ALA A 92 7.09 20.12 -22.03
N ILE A 93 7.95 20.47 -21.05
CA ILE A 93 7.97 19.88 -19.73
C ILE A 93 6.63 20.07 -19.02
N LYS A 94 6.12 21.30 -18.96
CA LYS A 94 4.83 21.62 -18.35
C LYS A 94 3.70 20.78 -18.97
N ASP A 95 3.64 20.68 -20.30
CA ASP A 95 2.60 19.91 -20.98
C ASP A 95 2.70 18.42 -20.67
N SER A 96 3.92 17.88 -20.55
CA SER A 96 4.15 16.48 -20.11
C SER A 96 3.75 16.24 -18.65
N LEU A 97 4.05 17.21 -17.76
CA LEU A 97 3.66 17.16 -16.35
C LEU A 97 2.11 17.18 -16.21
N VAL A 98 1.46 18.09 -16.90
CA VAL A 98 -0.03 18.17 -16.91
C VAL A 98 -0.67 16.91 -17.47
N ALA A 99 -0.07 16.32 -18.52
CA ALA A 99 -0.55 15.03 -19.05
C ALA A 99 -0.49 13.93 -17.98
N SER A 100 0.58 13.88 -17.19
CA SER A 100 0.72 12.91 -16.08
C SER A 100 -0.33 13.12 -14.99
N VAL A 101 -0.63 14.39 -14.63
CA VAL A 101 -1.72 14.70 -13.68
C VAL A 101 -3.07 14.22 -14.22
N ARG A 102 -3.35 14.44 -15.50
CA ARG A 102 -4.65 14.07 -16.09
C ARG A 102 -4.92 12.58 -16.18
N VAL A 103 -3.87 11.75 -16.26
CA VAL A 103 -4.01 10.29 -16.40
C VAL A 103 -3.93 9.55 -15.06
N THR A 104 -3.65 10.26 -13.96
CA THR A 104 -3.50 9.67 -12.63
C THR A 104 -4.63 10.14 -11.72
N ASN A 105 -5.41 9.19 -11.19
CA ASN A 105 -6.47 9.50 -10.24
C ASN A 105 -5.90 10.18 -9.00
N GLY A 106 -6.58 11.22 -8.53
CA GLY A 106 -6.19 11.99 -7.36
C GLY A 106 -4.92 12.83 -7.53
N ALA A 107 -4.27 12.79 -8.69
CA ALA A 107 -3.10 13.63 -8.92
C ALA A 107 -3.49 15.12 -9.05
N GLU A 108 -2.83 15.96 -8.27
CA GLU A 108 -3.10 17.39 -8.20
C GLU A 108 -2.04 18.23 -8.89
N LEU A 109 -0.77 17.83 -8.75
CA LEU A 109 0.38 18.57 -9.23
C LEU A 109 1.50 17.61 -9.61
N ALA A 110 2.04 17.74 -10.82
CA ALA A 110 3.32 17.14 -11.19
C ALA A 110 4.39 18.24 -11.29
N PHE A 111 5.61 17.88 -10.96
CA PHE A 111 6.71 18.82 -11.00
C PHE A 111 8.04 18.13 -11.30
N PHE A 112 8.94 18.89 -11.88
CA PHE A 112 10.34 18.52 -12.03
C PHE A 112 11.21 19.59 -11.40
N THR A 113 12.18 19.19 -10.59
CA THR A 113 13.15 20.13 -9.99
C THR A 113 14.58 19.67 -10.24
N THR A 114 15.44 20.60 -10.62
CA THR A 114 16.88 20.35 -10.74
C THR A 114 17.56 20.53 -9.39
N LYS A 115 18.73 19.94 -9.21
CA LYS A 115 19.54 20.16 -8.00
C LYS A 115 20.02 21.62 -7.85
N THR A 116 19.99 22.39 -8.94
CA THR A 116 20.40 23.81 -8.99
C THR A 116 19.27 24.77 -8.60
N GLY A 117 18.04 24.25 -8.38
CA GLY A 117 16.90 25.04 -7.91
C GLY A 117 16.02 25.61 -9.03
N LEU A 118 16.06 25.04 -10.25
CA LEU A 118 15.04 25.27 -11.26
C LEU A 118 13.90 24.27 -11.05
N ARG A 119 12.66 24.75 -11.02
CA ARG A 119 11.49 23.90 -10.88
C ARG A 119 10.45 24.26 -11.94
N VAL A 120 9.94 23.25 -12.64
CA VAL A 120 8.78 23.37 -13.53
C VAL A 120 7.63 22.62 -12.89
N ASP A 121 6.51 23.32 -12.71
CA ASP A 121 5.26 22.76 -12.22
C ASP A 121 4.26 22.58 -13.37
N GLY A 122 3.37 21.60 -13.24
CA GLY A 122 2.25 21.38 -14.16
C GLY A 122 1.04 20.79 -13.47
N TRP A 123 -0.12 21.44 -13.63
CA TRP A 123 -1.40 20.91 -13.16
C TRP A 123 -2.53 21.25 -14.13
N ALA A 124 -3.63 20.54 -14.00
CA ALA A 124 -4.86 20.81 -14.75
C ALA A 124 -5.84 21.61 -13.88
N GLU A 125 -6.33 22.72 -14.37
CA GLU A 125 -7.42 23.46 -13.74
C GLU A 125 -8.69 23.30 -14.57
N ILE A 126 -9.77 22.88 -13.94
CA ILE A 126 -11.08 22.75 -14.57
C ILE A 126 -11.89 24.00 -14.27
N ASN A 127 -12.30 24.71 -15.32
CA ASN A 127 -13.20 25.83 -15.15
C ASN A 127 -14.58 25.29 -14.71
N PRO A 128 -15.08 25.69 -13.53
CA PRO A 128 -16.32 25.13 -12.97
C PRO A 128 -17.57 25.47 -13.79
N GLU A 129 -17.56 26.57 -14.55
CA GLU A 129 -18.72 27.03 -15.34
C GLU A 129 -18.80 26.32 -16.70
N THR A 130 -17.63 26.04 -17.31
CA THR A 130 -17.58 25.53 -18.69
C THR A 130 -17.15 24.07 -18.77
N GLY A 131 -16.66 23.48 -17.67
CA GLY A 131 -16.07 22.13 -17.62
C GLY A 131 -14.76 22.00 -18.41
N LYS A 132 -14.24 23.08 -18.99
CA LYS A 132 -13.01 23.03 -19.79
C LYS A 132 -11.79 22.98 -18.90
N ALA A 133 -10.91 22.03 -19.19
CA ALA A 133 -9.61 21.93 -18.54
C ALA A 133 -8.59 22.84 -19.21
N SER A 134 -7.81 23.57 -18.41
CA SER A 134 -6.67 24.39 -18.85
C SER A 134 -5.37 23.86 -18.23
N ASN A 135 -4.28 23.93 -19.00
CA ASN A 135 -2.94 23.58 -18.52
C ASN A 135 -2.34 24.76 -17.76
N LYS A 136 -1.99 24.56 -16.51
CA LYS A 136 -1.36 25.55 -15.64
C LYS A 136 0.05 25.10 -15.26
N GLY A 137 0.81 26.01 -14.68
CA GLY A 137 2.17 25.79 -14.24
C GLY A 137 3.19 26.62 -15.02
N GLY A 138 4.45 26.38 -14.73
CA GLY A 138 5.56 27.11 -15.34
C GLY A 138 6.85 26.96 -14.56
N LEU A 139 7.86 27.76 -14.93
CA LEU A 139 9.18 27.73 -14.33
C LEU A 139 9.27 28.64 -13.10
N THR A 140 9.77 28.10 -12.00
CA THR A 140 10.19 28.82 -10.80
C THR A 140 11.70 28.64 -10.59
N ARG A 141 12.39 29.68 -10.15
CA ARG A 141 13.84 29.68 -9.88
C ARG A 141 14.13 29.85 -8.40
N GLY A 142 15.27 29.33 -7.95
CA GLY A 142 15.71 29.47 -6.56
C GLY A 142 14.92 28.61 -5.57
N VAL A 143 14.32 27.52 -6.05
CA VAL A 143 13.57 26.59 -5.19
C VAL A 143 14.55 25.67 -4.45
N ASN A 144 14.36 25.50 -3.15
CA ASN A 144 15.15 24.57 -2.35
C ASN A 144 14.39 23.28 -2.08
N ASP A 145 14.20 22.47 -3.12
CA ASP A 145 13.54 21.18 -3.00
C ASP A 145 14.49 20.06 -2.56
N THR A 146 15.81 20.26 -2.70
CA THR A 146 16.81 19.25 -2.36
C THR A 146 16.78 18.83 -0.89
N SER A 147 16.28 19.68 0.01
CA SER A 147 16.11 19.38 1.43
C SER A 147 14.78 18.71 1.77
N LYS A 148 13.86 18.57 0.83
CA LYS A 148 12.55 17.97 1.06
C LYS A 148 12.66 16.44 1.17
N SER A 149 11.83 15.85 2.04
CA SER A 149 11.83 14.40 2.29
C SER A 149 11.58 13.56 1.04
N TRP A 150 10.65 13.98 0.18
CA TRP A 150 10.36 13.31 -1.08
C TRP A 150 11.55 13.34 -2.05
N TYR A 151 12.34 14.45 -2.09
CA TYR A 151 13.52 14.55 -2.91
C TYR A 151 14.62 13.62 -2.41
N GLN A 152 14.89 13.66 -1.12
CA GLN A 152 15.89 12.80 -0.49
C GLN A 152 15.53 11.31 -0.62
N ALA A 153 14.26 10.96 -0.56
CA ALA A 153 13.80 9.59 -0.78
C ALA A 153 14.04 9.14 -2.24
N ALA A 154 13.90 10.03 -3.22
CA ALA A 154 14.10 9.71 -4.63
C ALA A 154 15.57 9.45 -4.96
N ILE A 155 16.51 10.19 -4.32
CA ILE A 155 17.93 10.15 -4.66
C ILE A 155 18.56 8.81 -4.25
N GLY A 156 19.20 8.14 -5.21
CA GLY A 156 19.90 6.87 -4.98
C GLY A 156 19.01 5.68 -4.70
N SER A 157 17.69 5.85 -4.82
CA SER A 157 16.74 4.77 -4.61
C SER A 157 16.89 3.65 -5.64
N LYS A 158 16.63 2.40 -5.20
CA LYS A 158 16.63 1.22 -6.06
C LYS A 158 15.20 0.83 -6.40
N ALA A 159 15.01 0.26 -7.59
CA ALA A 159 13.73 -0.32 -7.97
C ALA A 159 13.33 -1.47 -7.03
N ARG A 160 12.05 -1.53 -6.67
CA ARG A 160 11.43 -2.67 -5.96
C ARG A 160 10.26 -3.19 -6.80
N ASN A 161 10.22 -4.50 -7.04
CA ASN A 161 9.16 -5.11 -7.83
C ASN A 161 8.86 -4.37 -9.15
N THR A 162 9.90 -3.93 -9.85
CA THR A 162 9.81 -3.08 -11.07
C THR A 162 9.27 -1.66 -10.84
N ILE A 163 9.07 -1.22 -9.60
CA ILE A 163 8.73 0.16 -9.25
C ILE A 163 10.04 0.92 -8.97
N TYR A 164 10.29 1.96 -9.78
CA TYR A 164 11.48 2.81 -9.66
C TYR A 164 11.24 4.05 -8.82
N SER A 165 9.98 4.45 -8.68
CA SER A 165 9.59 5.61 -7.91
C SER A 165 9.54 5.31 -6.40
N GLN A 166 9.74 6.35 -5.60
CA GLN A 166 9.57 6.32 -4.15
C GLN A 166 8.28 7.01 -3.76
N PHE A 167 7.68 6.55 -2.69
CA PHE A 167 6.45 7.08 -2.13
C PHE A 167 6.79 7.74 -0.79
N SER A 168 6.43 9.00 -0.63
CA SER A 168 6.59 9.69 0.65
C SER A 168 5.52 9.24 1.65
N ASP A 169 5.77 9.43 2.95
CA ASP A 169 4.69 9.44 3.93
C ASP A 169 3.68 10.56 3.57
N PRO A 170 2.40 10.40 3.96
CA PRO A 170 1.41 11.46 3.80
C PRO A 170 1.79 12.71 4.60
N TYR A 171 1.59 13.87 4.01
CA TYR A 171 1.79 15.17 4.66
C TYR A 171 0.75 16.19 4.18
N VAL A 172 0.54 17.24 4.98
CA VAL A 172 -0.37 18.34 4.60
C VAL A 172 0.36 19.28 3.64
N ASP A 173 -0.17 19.41 2.43
CA ASP A 173 0.34 20.38 1.47
C ASP A 173 -0.02 21.81 1.91
N SER A 174 0.99 22.66 2.01
CA SER A 174 0.83 24.04 2.50
C SER A 174 0.03 24.94 1.55
N SER A 175 -0.09 24.58 0.28
CA SER A 175 -0.80 25.37 -0.72
C SER A 175 -2.26 25.02 -0.82
N SER A 176 -2.61 23.74 -0.75
CA SER A 176 -3.98 23.24 -0.86
C SER A 176 -4.66 22.95 0.47
N GLY A 177 -3.85 22.73 1.55
CA GLY A 177 -4.33 22.29 2.86
C GLY A 177 -4.77 20.81 2.89
N LYS A 178 -4.63 20.09 1.79
CA LYS A 178 -5.00 18.67 1.68
C LYS A 178 -3.88 17.77 2.19
N THR A 179 -4.24 16.58 2.65
CA THR A 179 -3.29 15.51 2.90
C THR A 179 -2.95 14.86 1.58
N ILE A 180 -1.67 14.93 1.21
CA ILE A 180 -1.13 14.36 -0.03
C ILE A 180 0.05 13.44 0.29
N PHE A 181 0.42 12.64 -0.68
CA PHE A 181 1.72 11.99 -0.72
C PHE A 181 2.38 12.26 -2.08
N THR A 182 3.71 12.15 -2.12
CA THR A 182 4.46 12.40 -3.34
C THR A 182 5.05 11.10 -3.86
N VAL A 183 4.76 10.78 -5.11
CA VAL A 183 5.48 9.75 -5.88
C VAL A 183 6.63 10.44 -6.61
N SER A 184 7.87 10.02 -6.34
CA SER A 184 9.05 10.72 -6.85
C SER A 184 10.11 9.77 -7.40
N GLN A 185 10.90 10.24 -8.37
CA GLN A 185 11.98 9.47 -8.98
C GLN A 185 13.14 10.38 -9.36
N GLU A 186 14.36 9.90 -9.09
CA GLU A 186 15.59 10.58 -9.46
C GLU A 186 15.77 10.64 -10.98
N ILE A 187 16.31 11.75 -11.47
CA ILE A 187 16.84 11.91 -12.81
C ILE A 187 18.35 12.09 -12.74
N LYS A 188 19.07 11.32 -13.55
CA LYS A 188 20.52 11.32 -13.61
C LYS A 188 21.01 11.89 -14.93
N TYR A 189 22.17 12.56 -14.86
CA TYR A 189 22.99 12.82 -16.04
C TYR A 189 23.51 11.51 -16.65
N THR A 190 24.08 11.60 -17.83
CA THR A 190 24.69 10.46 -18.53
C THR A 190 25.89 9.87 -17.80
N ASP A 191 26.57 10.65 -16.96
CA ASP A 191 27.66 10.22 -16.09
C ASP A 191 27.17 9.53 -14.79
N GLY A 192 25.85 9.42 -14.59
CA GLY A 192 25.23 8.82 -13.41
C GLY A 192 25.07 9.76 -12.22
N SER A 193 25.56 11.01 -12.31
CA SER A 193 25.36 12.00 -11.24
C SER A 193 23.91 12.50 -11.22
N ASN A 194 23.49 12.99 -10.05
CA ASN A 194 22.12 13.52 -9.86
C ASN A 194 21.92 14.81 -10.66
N TYR A 195 20.88 14.84 -11.50
CA TYR A 195 20.41 16.03 -12.20
C TYR A 195 19.28 16.71 -11.44
N GLY A 196 18.35 15.92 -10.90
CA GLY A 196 17.18 16.40 -10.21
C GLY A 196 16.22 15.28 -9.89
N ALA A 197 14.97 15.63 -9.64
CA ALA A 197 13.90 14.66 -9.39
C ALA A 197 12.58 15.14 -9.98
N VAL A 198 11.79 14.19 -10.45
CA VAL A 198 10.37 14.36 -10.80
C VAL A 198 9.53 13.97 -9.61
N GLY A 199 8.44 14.68 -9.36
CA GLY A 199 7.44 14.36 -8.36
C GLY A 199 6.02 14.50 -8.90
N LEU A 200 5.12 13.70 -8.34
CA LEU A 200 3.69 13.72 -8.58
C LEU A 200 2.98 13.71 -7.23
N ASN A 201 2.30 14.81 -6.89
CA ASN A 201 1.49 14.93 -5.69
C ASN A 201 0.11 14.33 -5.94
N ILE A 202 -0.30 13.41 -5.07
CA ILE A 202 -1.55 12.68 -5.17
C ILE A 202 -2.31 12.87 -3.85
N ASP A 203 -3.62 13.12 -3.92
CA ASP A 203 -4.52 13.17 -2.77
C ASP A 203 -4.48 11.82 -2.04
N PHE A 204 -4.20 11.85 -0.74
CA PHE A 204 -4.04 10.62 0.03
C PHE A 204 -5.35 9.85 0.19
N SER A 205 -6.50 10.51 0.03
CA SER A 205 -7.81 9.86 0.04
C SER A 205 -7.93 8.73 -1.00
N GLU A 206 -7.21 8.79 -2.11
CA GLU A 206 -7.17 7.71 -3.11
C GLU A 206 -6.58 6.41 -2.54
N VAL A 207 -5.53 6.52 -1.73
CA VAL A 207 -4.93 5.37 -1.03
C VAL A 207 -5.86 4.88 0.07
N GLU A 208 -6.46 5.80 0.84
CA GLU A 208 -7.43 5.45 1.88
C GLU A 208 -8.61 4.66 1.29
N ASP A 209 -9.18 5.17 0.20
CA ASP A 209 -10.31 4.53 -0.47
C ASP A 209 -9.92 3.17 -1.06
N TYR A 210 -8.72 3.07 -1.65
CA TYR A 210 -8.22 1.78 -2.14
C TYR A 210 -8.12 0.76 -1.01
N VAL A 211 -7.42 1.11 0.09
CA VAL A 211 -7.22 0.21 1.25
C VAL A 211 -8.54 -0.15 1.92
N ARG A 212 -9.46 0.80 2.08
CA ARG A 212 -10.77 0.56 2.67
C ARG A 212 -11.66 -0.36 1.86
N ASN A 213 -11.44 -0.43 0.55
CA ASN A 213 -12.18 -1.31 -0.36
C ASN A 213 -11.55 -2.70 -0.50
N ILE A 214 -10.40 -2.97 0.11
CA ILE A 214 -9.84 -4.32 0.16
C ILE A 214 -10.72 -5.18 1.07
N GLY A 215 -11.40 -6.15 0.46
CA GLY A 215 -12.22 -7.12 1.19
C GLY A 215 -11.36 -8.30 1.67
N LEU A 216 -11.28 -8.50 2.98
CA LEU A 216 -10.66 -9.67 3.58
C LEU A 216 -11.73 -10.53 4.26
N LEU A 217 -12.26 -11.53 3.58
CA LEU A 217 -13.29 -12.42 4.12
C LEU A 217 -14.42 -11.64 4.83
N ASN A 218 -15.13 -12.25 5.77
CA ASN A 218 -16.26 -11.60 6.46
C ASN A 218 -15.83 -10.78 7.70
N THR A 219 -14.65 -11.02 8.23
CA THR A 219 -14.19 -10.48 9.53
C THR A 219 -12.77 -9.88 9.47
N GLY A 220 -12.07 -10.02 8.35
CA GLY A 220 -10.73 -9.49 8.20
C GLY A 220 -10.73 -7.99 7.86
N TYR A 221 -9.68 -7.31 8.24
CA TYR A 221 -9.44 -5.90 7.92
C TYR A 221 -7.97 -5.68 7.52
N VAL A 222 -7.70 -4.55 6.87
CA VAL A 222 -6.35 -4.16 6.41
C VAL A 222 -5.94 -2.89 7.12
N ILE A 223 -4.71 -2.87 7.60
CA ILE A 223 -4.05 -1.67 8.12
C ILE A 223 -2.84 -1.38 7.24
N LEU A 224 -2.73 -0.16 6.74
CA LEU A 224 -1.53 0.31 6.06
C LEU A 224 -0.65 1.05 7.07
N VAL A 225 0.59 0.61 7.20
CA VAL A 225 1.58 1.22 8.09
C VAL A 225 2.80 1.67 7.32
N ASN A 226 3.48 2.72 7.80
CA ASN A 226 4.77 3.11 7.26
C ASN A 226 5.90 2.28 7.91
N LYS A 227 7.14 2.49 7.43
CA LYS A 227 8.35 1.80 7.93
C LYS A 227 8.62 1.99 9.44
N ASP A 228 8.05 3.02 10.06
CA ASP A 228 8.22 3.32 11.48
C ASP A 228 7.06 2.75 12.34
N GLY A 229 6.13 2.01 11.72
CA GLY A 229 4.97 1.41 12.38
C GLY A 229 3.81 2.37 12.63
N LYS A 230 3.86 3.59 12.08
CA LYS A 230 2.74 4.53 12.14
C LYS A 230 1.64 4.04 11.21
N ILE A 231 0.41 4.01 11.72
CA ILE A 231 -0.77 3.68 10.93
C ILE A 231 -1.08 4.86 10.01
N LEU A 232 -1.11 4.58 8.72
CA LEU A 232 -1.47 5.54 7.66
C LEU A 232 -2.95 5.41 7.29
N VAL A 233 -3.44 4.17 7.18
CA VAL A 233 -4.85 3.86 6.91
C VAL A 233 -5.26 2.70 7.79
N ASP A 234 -6.41 2.83 8.43
CA ASP A 234 -7.08 1.78 9.15
C ASP A 234 -8.47 1.57 8.56
N ASN A 235 -8.73 0.36 8.10
CA ASN A 235 -10.02 -0.04 7.53
C ASN A 235 -10.97 -0.57 8.63
N ASP A 236 -10.46 -0.87 9.82
CA ASP A 236 -11.30 -1.33 10.93
C ASP A 236 -11.86 -0.15 11.72
N LYS A 237 -13.19 -0.03 11.72
CA LYS A 237 -13.91 0.98 12.51
C LYS A 237 -13.89 0.71 14.02
N ASN A 238 -13.43 -0.48 14.43
CA ASN A 238 -13.45 -0.95 15.81
C ASN A 238 -12.06 -1.11 16.42
N THR A 239 -10.98 -0.90 15.67
CA THR A 239 -9.64 -1.04 16.21
C THR A 239 -9.30 0.11 17.15
N ASN A 240 -9.06 -0.24 18.40
CA ASN A 240 -8.33 0.59 19.35
C ASN A 240 -6.81 0.45 19.19
N VAL A 241 -6.29 0.05 18.02
CA VAL A 241 -4.86 0.10 17.75
C VAL A 241 -4.51 1.59 17.69
N GLN A 242 -3.97 2.09 18.79
CA GLN A 242 -3.53 3.49 18.89
C GLN A 242 -2.61 3.78 17.71
N ASN A 243 -2.62 4.93 17.15
CA ASN A 243 -1.96 5.48 15.96
C ASN A 243 -0.66 4.80 15.43
N ASN A 244 -0.24 3.68 16.04
CA ASN A 244 0.93 2.89 15.62
C ASN A 244 0.82 1.42 16.05
N VAL A 245 1.52 0.54 15.33
CA VAL A 245 1.60 -0.91 15.59
C VAL A 245 2.85 -1.32 16.36
N THR A 246 3.62 -0.37 16.88
CA THR A 246 4.93 -0.66 17.49
C THR A 246 4.85 -1.43 18.79
N SER A 247 3.69 -1.48 19.43
CA SER A 247 3.40 -2.28 20.62
C SER A 247 3.04 -3.73 20.32
N LEU A 248 2.72 -4.07 19.07
CA LEU A 248 2.35 -5.41 18.67
C LEU A 248 3.58 -6.32 18.56
N GLU A 249 3.42 -7.59 18.95
CA GLU A 249 4.50 -8.56 18.91
C GLU A 249 4.98 -8.83 17.46
N CYS A 250 4.03 -8.90 16.51
CA CYS A 250 4.31 -9.05 15.09
C CYS A 250 5.24 -7.94 14.55
N TRP A 251 5.15 -6.71 15.07
CA TRP A 251 6.00 -5.61 14.63
C TRP A 251 7.48 -5.87 14.89
N ASN A 252 7.84 -6.57 15.97
CA ASN A 252 9.23 -6.90 16.28
C ASN A 252 9.87 -7.80 15.22
N THR A 253 9.09 -8.63 14.56
CA THR A 253 9.53 -9.44 13.43
C THR A 253 9.60 -8.62 12.16
N ILE A 254 8.54 -7.87 11.84
CA ILE A 254 8.38 -7.11 10.58
C ILE A 254 9.45 -6.03 10.45
N LYS A 255 9.70 -5.22 11.50
CA LYS A 255 10.67 -4.12 11.47
C LYS A 255 12.12 -4.53 11.19
N ASN A 256 12.45 -5.80 11.43
CA ASN A 256 13.81 -6.34 11.27
C ASN A 256 13.95 -7.20 10.00
N LEU A 257 12.94 -7.22 9.14
CA LEU A 257 13.02 -7.97 7.88
C LEU A 257 14.10 -7.38 6.98
N SER A 258 14.88 -8.26 6.38
CA SER A 258 15.79 -7.88 5.30
C SER A 258 15.01 -7.59 4.01
N GLU A 259 15.60 -6.79 3.12
CA GLU A 259 14.92 -6.36 1.88
C GLU A 259 14.46 -7.52 0.98
N ASP A 260 15.15 -8.65 1.01
CA ASP A 260 14.80 -9.87 0.27
C ASP A 260 13.57 -10.60 0.81
N LYS A 261 13.09 -10.20 2.00
CA LYS A 261 11.91 -10.77 2.66
C LYS A 261 10.70 -9.83 2.74
N TYR A 262 10.78 -8.65 2.14
CA TYR A 262 9.65 -7.69 2.19
C TYR A 262 8.38 -8.19 1.47
N ASP A 263 8.52 -9.15 0.57
CA ASP A 263 7.41 -9.78 -0.14
C ASP A 263 6.94 -11.09 0.53
N THR A 264 7.32 -11.32 1.80
CA THR A 264 6.98 -12.55 2.51
C THR A 264 5.77 -12.34 3.41
N THR A 265 4.82 -13.27 3.36
CA THR A 265 3.68 -13.33 4.27
C THR A 265 4.07 -14.01 5.59
N PHE A 266 3.61 -13.46 6.72
CA PHE A 266 3.80 -14.00 8.04
C PHE A 266 2.46 -14.14 8.76
N SER A 267 2.30 -15.23 9.52
CA SER A 267 1.16 -15.44 10.41
C SER A 267 1.59 -15.25 11.86
N PHE A 268 0.78 -14.53 12.62
CA PHE A 268 0.97 -14.30 14.04
C PHE A 268 -0.35 -14.53 14.78
N ASP A 269 -0.26 -15.17 15.94
CA ASP A 269 -1.35 -15.21 16.91
C ASP A 269 -1.13 -14.05 17.89
N GLU A 270 -1.85 -12.96 17.69
CA GLU A 270 -1.69 -11.78 18.54
C GLU A 270 -3.03 -11.35 19.13
N LYS A 271 -3.00 -11.04 20.41
CA LYS A 271 -4.16 -10.47 21.09
C LYS A 271 -4.14 -8.95 20.97
N ILE A 272 -5.09 -8.42 20.24
CA ILE A 272 -5.31 -6.98 20.15
C ILE A 272 -6.35 -6.62 21.20
N ASN A 273 -5.97 -5.73 22.16
CA ASN A 273 -6.83 -5.27 23.27
C ASN A 273 -7.34 -6.37 24.22
N GLY A 274 -6.65 -7.52 24.29
CA GLY A 274 -6.97 -8.59 25.26
C GLY A 274 -8.06 -9.58 24.80
N GLU A 275 -8.49 -9.50 23.54
CA GLU A 275 -9.36 -10.48 22.89
C GLU A 275 -8.58 -11.54 22.15
#